data_58d592b039f6c6f7de2292d9589fec02
#
_entry.id   58d592b039f6c6f7de2292d9589fec02
#
_cell.length_a   1.000
_cell.length_b   1.000
_cell.length_c   1.000
_cell.angle_alpha   90.00
_cell.angle_beta   90.00
_cell.angle_gamma   90.00
#
_symmetry.space_group_name_H-M   'P 1'
#
loop_
_entity.id
_entity.type
_entity.pdbx_description
1 polymer ?
#
loop_
_entity_poly.entity_id
_entity_poly.type
_entity_poly.pdbx_seq_one_letter_code
_entity_poly.pdbx_strand_id
1 'polypeptide(L)'
;LRTLARAETTDHDFAKYLWRQDVRCLRLAALHIADPARLTPGEFAFWGDGLLNSEIAAEAAFALLSRIGAFPELFAAWIAPDAGWLRQYAALMAAARVPHPAPEWCEPAADAVHRAAAACIPEAAEDYVHEELAWRLEV
;
A
#
# COMPACT_ATOMS: atom_id res chain seq x y z
N LEU A 1 1.81 18.54 14.31
CA LEU A 1 2.34 18.11 13.02
C LEU A 1 1.24 17.74 12.04
N ARG A 2 0.27 16.95 12.51
CA ARG A 2 -0.85 16.58 11.65
C ARG A 2 -1.63 17.82 11.19
N THR A 3 -1.87 18.74 12.12
CA THR A 3 -2.58 19.97 11.81
C THR A 3 -1.79 20.80 10.80
N LEU A 4 -0.49 20.87 10.97
CA LEU A 4 0.38 21.60 10.05
C LEU A 4 0.33 20.98 8.66
N ALA A 5 0.42 19.66 8.57
CA ALA A 5 0.37 18.98 7.27
C ALA A 5 -0.96 19.23 6.55
N ARG A 6 -2.06 19.30 7.30
CA ARG A 6 -3.38 19.57 6.71
C ARG A 6 -3.53 21.02 6.27
N ALA A 7 -3.03 21.93 7.08
CA ALA A 7 -3.14 23.36 6.79
C ALA A 7 -2.26 23.76 5.61
N GLU A 8 -1.11 23.14 5.48
CA GLU A 8 -0.14 23.44 4.44
C GLU A 8 -0.37 22.65 3.18
N THR A 9 -1.39 21.82 3.16
CA THR A 9 -1.61 20.87 2.08
C THR A 9 -0.46 19.86 2.00
N THR A 10 -0.46 19.06 0.95
CA THR A 10 0.57 18.05 0.75
C THR A 10 1.82 18.69 0.14
N ASP A 11 2.98 18.11 0.43
CA ASP A 11 4.24 18.51 -0.18
C ASP A 11 4.91 17.24 -0.69
N HIS A 12 4.61 16.90 -1.94
CA HIS A 12 5.03 15.63 -2.51
C HIS A 12 6.55 15.55 -2.65
N ASP A 13 7.20 16.63 -3.04
CA ASP A 13 8.65 16.62 -3.21
C ASP A 13 9.37 16.45 -1.88
N PHE A 14 8.89 17.13 -0.83
CA PHE A 14 9.43 16.95 0.52
C PHE A 14 9.17 15.53 1.02
N ALA A 15 7.98 15.00 0.75
CA ALA A 15 7.67 13.62 1.12
C ALA A 15 8.65 12.64 0.49
N LYS A 16 8.98 12.83 -0.79
CA LYS A 16 9.95 11.97 -1.47
C LYS A 16 11.33 12.10 -0.86
N TYR A 17 11.73 13.30 -0.44
CA TYR A 17 12.98 13.49 0.26
C TYR A 17 13.00 12.70 1.57
N LEU A 18 11.94 12.79 2.36
CA LEU A 18 11.84 12.06 3.63
C LEU A 18 11.84 10.56 3.40
N TRP A 19 11.16 10.10 2.35
CA TRP A 19 11.07 8.68 2.02
C TRP A 19 12.43 8.07 1.70
N ARG A 20 13.35 8.86 1.14
CA ARG A 20 14.70 8.39 0.84
C ARG A 20 15.55 8.21 2.09
N GLN A 21 15.17 8.80 3.21
CA GLN A 21 15.95 8.68 4.43
C GLN A 21 15.70 7.30 5.04
N ASP A 22 16.74 6.63 5.44
CA ASP A 22 16.62 5.30 6.05
C ASP A 22 16.32 5.45 7.54
N VAL A 23 15.23 6.14 7.85
CA VAL A 23 14.79 6.42 9.22
C VAL A 23 13.30 6.19 9.28
N ARG A 24 12.86 5.28 10.14
CA ARG A 24 11.47 4.85 10.25
C ARG A 24 10.50 6.03 10.39
N CYS A 25 10.75 6.92 11.36
CA CYS A 25 9.80 7.99 11.62
C CYS A 25 9.73 8.99 10.46
N LEU A 26 10.81 9.19 9.72
CA LEU A 26 10.78 10.07 8.56
C LEU A 26 9.99 9.46 7.41
N ARG A 27 10.11 8.15 7.23
CA ARG A 27 9.33 7.45 6.21
C ARG A 27 7.85 7.45 6.55
N LEU A 28 7.50 7.23 7.81
CA LEU A 28 6.10 7.29 8.24
C LEU A 28 5.53 8.71 8.03
N ALA A 29 6.31 9.74 8.33
CA ALA A 29 5.88 11.12 8.09
C ALA A 29 5.67 11.38 6.60
N ALA A 30 6.54 10.84 5.75
CA ALA A 30 6.43 11.02 4.31
C ALA A 30 5.08 10.55 3.78
N LEU A 31 4.58 9.43 4.31
CA LEU A 31 3.31 8.87 3.86
C LEU A 31 2.12 9.80 4.12
N HIS A 32 2.21 10.63 5.14
CA HIS A 32 1.14 11.56 5.48
C HIS A 32 1.26 12.91 4.75
N ILE A 33 2.44 13.22 4.25
CA ILE A 33 2.72 14.48 3.55
C ILE A 33 2.59 14.33 2.05
N ALA A 34 2.81 13.12 1.52
CA ALA A 34 2.75 12.86 0.09
C ALA A 34 1.38 13.19 -0.49
N ASP A 35 1.37 13.67 -1.72
CA ASP A 35 0.15 14.01 -2.44
C ASP A 35 -0.32 12.80 -3.24
N PRO A 36 -1.44 12.18 -2.86
CA PRO A 36 -1.94 11.01 -3.61
C PRO A 36 -2.18 11.30 -5.09
N ALA A 37 -2.54 12.53 -5.44
CA ALA A 37 -2.80 12.88 -6.82
C ALA A 37 -1.53 12.89 -7.68
N ARG A 38 -0.37 13.03 -7.05
CA ARG A 38 0.91 13.06 -7.76
C ARG A 38 1.62 11.72 -7.81
N LEU A 39 1.09 10.71 -7.13
CA LEU A 39 1.68 9.37 -7.15
C LEU A 39 1.19 8.65 -8.40
N THR A 40 2.00 8.70 -9.45
CA THR A 40 1.70 8.12 -10.76
C THR A 40 2.40 6.78 -10.92
N PRO A 41 2.04 5.99 -11.95
CA PRO A 41 2.73 4.71 -12.19
C PRO A 41 4.24 4.82 -12.29
N GLY A 42 4.75 5.94 -12.77
CA GLY A 42 6.20 6.17 -12.84
C GLY A 42 6.89 6.21 -11.49
N GLU A 43 6.14 6.41 -10.40
CA GLU A 43 6.69 6.46 -9.06
C GLU A 43 6.50 5.15 -8.27
N PHE A 44 5.85 4.16 -8.83
CA PHE A 44 5.55 2.93 -8.08
C PHE A 44 6.81 2.27 -7.53
N ALA A 45 7.84 2.13 -8.35
CA ALA A 45 9.09 1.52 -7.90
C ALA A 45 9.76 2.31 -6.79
N PHE A 46 9.74 3.63 -6.89
CA PHE A 46 10.34 4.49 -5.87
C PHE A 46 9.69 4.25 -4.50
N TRP A 47 8.37 4.25 -4.45
CA TRP A 47 7.66 4.05 -3.19
C TRP A 47 7.78 2.60 -2.71
N GLY A 48 7.74 1.64 -3.63
CA GLY A 48 7.90 0.23 -3.28
C GLY A 48 9.26 -0.09 -2.69
N ASP A 49 10.31 0.54 -3.19
CA ASP A 49 11.66 0.30 -2.71
C ASP A 49 11.86 0.75 -1.26
N GLY A 50 11.01 1.63 -0.76
CA GLY A 50 11.09 2.11 0.61
C GLY A 50 10.29 1.30 1.62
N LEU A 51 9.56 0.28 1.19
CA LEU A 51 8.77 -0.57 2.09
C LEU A 51 9.70 -1.56 2.79
N LEU A 52 10.21 -1.18 3.96
CA LEU A 52 11.23 -1.96 4.65
C LEU A 52 10.66 -3.09 5.49
N ASN A 53 9.41 -2.97 5.94
CA ASN A 53 8.77 -3.96 6.79
C ASN A 53 7.25 -3.85 6.66
N SER A 54 6.53 -4.77 7.31
CA SER A 54 5.07 -4.79 7.22
C SER A 54 4.42 -3.58 7.88
N GLU A 55 5.03 -3.00 8.90
CA GLU A 55 4.50 -1.79 9.53
C GLU A 55 4.45 -0.63 8.55
N ILE A 56 5.56 -0.40 7.85
CA ILE A 56 5.62 0.69 6.87
C ILE A 56 4.70 0.39 5.69
N ALA A 57 4.63 -0.87 5.26
CA ALA A 57 3.74 -1.27 4.17
C ALA A 57 2.28 -1.03 4.53
N ALA A 58 1.87 -1.39 5.75
CA ALA A 58 0.49 -1.17 6.20
C ALA A 58 0.17 0.32 6.30
N GLU A 59 1.09 1.11 6.85
CA GLU A 59 0.87 2.55 6.95
C GLU A 59 0.80 3.21 5.57
N ALA A 60 1.65 2.76 4.64
CA ALA A 60 1.61 3.24 3.27
C ALA A 60 0.24 2.97 2.64
N ALA A 61 -0.30 1.78 2.87
CA ALA A 61 -1.61 1.42 2.36
C ALA A 61 -2.70 2.33 2.91
N PHE A 62 -2.70 2.57 4.21
CA PHE A 62 -3.75 3.35 4.86
C PHE A 62 -3.65 4.83 4.58
N ALA A 63 -2.45 5.39 4.65
CA ALA A 63 -2.27 6.84 4.57
C ALA A 63 -2.19 7.35 3.13
N LEU A 64 -1.71 6.54 2.21
CA LEU A 64 -1.39 7.01 0.86
C LEU A 64 -2.00 6.15 -0.25
N LEU A 65 -1.68 4.87 -0.29
CA LEU A 65 -1.96 4.05 -1.47
C LEU A 65 -3.46 3.85 -1.74
N SER A 66 -4.27 3.75 -0.68
CA SER A 66 -5.71 3.60 -0.85
C SER A 66 -6.38 4.85 -1.42
N ARG A 67 -5.65 5.95 -1.52
CA ARG A 67 -6.17 7.25 -1.94
C ARG A 67 -5.68 7.70 -3.31
N ILE A 68 -4.77 6.95 -3.94
CA ILE A 68 -4.23 7.36 -5.24
C ILE A 68 -5.20 6.99 -6.36
N GLY A 69 -5.28 7.85 -7.39
CA GLY A 69 -6.15 7.59 -8.53
C GLY A 69 -5.67 6.44 -9.39
N ALA A 70 -4.37 6.17 -9.39
CA ALA A 70 -3.78 5.07 -10.15
C ALA A 70 -3.76 3.75 -9.38
N PHE A 71 -4.57 3.61 -8.32
CA PHE A 71 -4.54 2.39 -7.51
C PHE A 71 -4.81 1.11 -8.31
N PRO A 72 -5.76 1.07 -9.26
CA PRO A 72 -5.95 -0.16 -10.04
C PRO A 72 -4.68 -0.61 -10.75
N GLU A 73 -3.90 0.32 -11.28
CA GLU A 73 -2.64 0.00 -11.93
C GLU A 73 -1.60 -0.46 -10.91
N LEU A 74 -1.57 0.18 -9.74
CA LEU A 74 -0.66 -0.23 -8.68
C LEU A 74 -1.00 -1.63 -8.17
N PHE A 75 -2.28 -1.93 -7.98
CA PHE A 75 -2.70 -3.26 -7.56
C PHE A 75 -2.25 -4.31 -8.55
N ALA A 76 -2.48 -4.08 -9.85
CA ALA A 76 -2.07 -5.02 -10.87
C ALA A 76 -0.56 -5.26 -10.87
N ALA A 77 0.22 -4.19 -10.65
CA ALA A 77 1.67 -4.29 -10.66
C ALA A 77 2.21 -4.99 -9.40
N TRP A 78 1.63 -4.69 -8.24
CA TRP A 78 2.19 -5.12 -6.96
C TRP A 78 1.63 -6.45 -6.45
N ILE A 79 0.48 -6.89 -6.96
CA ILE A 79 -0.05 -8.18 -6.56
C ILE A 79 0.64 -9.35 -7.28
N ALA A 80 1.44 -9.06 -8.30
CA ALA A 80 2.11 -10.08 -9.09
C ALA A 80 3.10 -10.89 -8.24
N PRO A 81 3.28 -12.19 -8.55
CA PRO A 81 4.17 -13.04 -7.74
C PRO A 81 5.60 -12.54 -7.64
N ASP A 82 6.10 -11.84 -8.65
CA ASP A 82 7.48 -11.35 -8.68
C ASP A 82 7.66 -9.98 -8.02
N ALA A 83 6.59 -9.39 -7.51
CA ALA A 83 6.69 -8.06 -6.90
C ALA A 83 7.33 -8.08 -5.50
N GLY A 84 7.32 -9.24 -4.84
CA GLY A 84 7.80 -9.35 -3.47
C GLY A 84 6.68 -9.19 -2.46
N TRP A 85 6.84 -9.83 -1.29
CA TRP A 85 5.74 -9.89 -0.33
C TRP A 85 5.31 -8.53 0.22
N LEU A 86 6.28 -7.64 0.52
CA LEU A 86 5.92 -6.35 1.10
C LEU A 86 5.06 -5.51 0.15
N ARG A 87 5.35 -5.55 -1.15
CA ARG A 87 4.51 -4.85 -2.13
C ARG A 87 3.15 -5.51 -2.26
N GLN A 88 3.10 -6.85 -2.27
CA GLN A 88 1.83 -7.57 -2.30
C GLN A 88 1.00 -7.25 -1.06
N TYR A 89 1.63 -7.23 0.10
CA TYR A 89 0.96 -6.92 1.35
C TYR A 89 0.40 -5.50 1.35
N ALA A 90 1.18 -4.53 0.88
CA ALA A 90 0.70 -3.15 0.78
C ALA A 90 -0.49 -3.04 -0.17
N ALA A 91 -0.44 -3.73 -1.30
CA ALA A 91 -1.55 -3.72 -2.24
C ALA A 91 -2.81 -4.35 -1.65
N LEU A 92 -2.66 -5.45 -0.92
CA LEU A 92 -3.79 -6.11 -0.25
C LEU A 92 -4.42 -5.20 0.81
N MET A 93 -3.59 -4.60 1.66
CA MET A 93 -4.09 -3.72 2.70
C MET A 93 -4.79 -2.50 2.13
N ALA A 94 -4.24 -1.93 1.06
CA ALA A 94 -4.85 -0.78 0.40
C ALA A 94 -6.16 -1.16 -0.29
N ALA A 95 -6.21 -2.32 -0.94
CA ALA A 95 -7.42 -2.77 -1.61
C ALA A 95 -8.59 -2.95 -0.63
N ALA A 96 -8.29 -3.38 0.59
CA ALA A 96 -9.30 -3.53 1.63
C ALA A 96 -9.83 -2.18 2.12
N ARG A 97 -9.17 -1.07 1.79
CA ARG A 97 -9.52 0.26 2.30
C ARG A 97 -10.12 1.18 1.24
N VAL A 98 -9.97 0.88 -0.05
CA VAL A 98 -10.53 1.76 -1.07
C VAL A 98 -12.06 1.77 -0.98
N PRO A 99 -12.71 2.91 -1.32
CA PRO A 99 -14.18 3.00 -1.20
C PRO A 99 -14.95 2.03 -2.08
N HIS A 100 -14.43 1.73 -3.27
CA HIS A 100 -15.11 0.88 -4.25
C HIS A 100 -14.16 -0.17 -4.78
N PRO A 101 -13.90 -1.26 -4.00
CA PRO A 101 -13.00 -2.30 -4.48
C PRO A 101 -13.57 -3.04 -5.69
N ALA A 102 -12.70 -3.38 -6.62
CA ALA A 102 -13.10 -4.06 -7.84
C ALA A 102 -13.27 -5.56 -7.59
N PRO A 103 -14.36 -6.18 -8.07
CA PRO A 103 -14.57 -7.63 -7.85
C PRO A 103 -13.45 -8.51 -8.38
N GLU A 104 -12.79 -8.12 -9.46
CA GLU A 104 -11.69 -8.89 -10.04
C GLU A 104 -10.44 -8.96 -9.17
N TRP A 105 -10.36 -8.17 -8.09
CA TRP A 105 -9.22 -8.21 -7.18
C TRP A 105 -9.27 -9.40 -6.21
N CYS A 106 -10.43 -10.01 -6.03
CA CYS A 106 -10.60 -11.06 -5.03
C CYS A 106 -9.72 -12.28 -5.30
N GLU A 107 -9.70 -12.76 -6.54
CA GLU A 107 -8.91 -13.95 -6.90
C GLU A 107 -7.41 -13.70 -6.80
N PRO A 108 -6.85 -12.62 -7.38
CA PRO A 108 -5.43 -12.34 -7.20
C PRO A 108 -5.05 -12.14 -5.74
N ALA A 109 -5.92 -11.54 -4.93
CA ALA A 109 -5.67 -11.36 -3.51
C ALA A 109 -5.56 -12.70 -2.80
N ALA A 110 -6.49 -13.61 -3.05
CA ALA A 110 -6.46 -14.94 -2.47
C ALA A 110 -5.19 -15.69 -2.89
N ASP A 111 -4.81 -15.60 -4.16
CA ASP A 111 -3.61 -16.26 -4.66
C ASP A 111 -2.36 -15.74 -3.96
N ALA A 112 -2.28 -14.42 -3.73
CA ALA A 112 -1.13 -13.81 -3.05
C ALA A 112 -1.03 -14.30 -1.61
N VAL A 113 -2.16 -14.39 -0.89
CA VAL A 113 -2.17 -14.87 0.49
C VAL A 113 -1.75 -16.34 0.53
N HIS A 114 -2.25 -17.16 -0.40
CA HIS A 114 -1.90 -18.58 -0.46
C HIS A 114 -0.41 -18.78 -0.74
N ARG A 115 0.18 -17.99 -1.64
CA ARG A 115 1.61 -18.08 -1.92
C ARG A 115 2.43 -17.71 -0.70
N ALA A 116 2.03 -16.66 0.01
CA ALA A 116 2.75 -16.22 1.20
C ALA A 116 2.64 -17.25 2.32
N ALA A 117 1.47 -17.87 2.50
CA ALA A 117 1.29 -18.92 3.49
C ALA A 117 2.17 -20.12 3.17
N ALA A 118 2.25 -20.51 1.90
CA ALA A 118 3.10 -21.61 1.48
C ALA A 118 4.58 -21.31 1.71
N ALA A 119 4.98 -20.04 1.66
CA ALA A 119 6.35 -19.60 1.94
C ALA A 119 6.59 -19.35 3.42
N CYS A 120 5.63 -19.62 4.29
CA CYS A 120 5.72 -19.43 5.75
C CYS A 120 6.00 -17.99 6.14
N ILE A 121 5.42 -17.02 5.42
CA ILE A 121 5.54 -15.60 5.75
C ILE A 121 4.57 -15.29 6.89
N PRO A 122 5.05 -14.73 8.02
CA PRO A 122 4.20 -14.53 9.21
C PRO A 122 2.95 -13.69 8.96
N GLU A 123 3.05 -12.64 8.14
CA GLU A 123 1.91 -11.76 7.86
C GLU A 123 0.78 -12.49 7.13
N ALA A 124 1.08 -13.58 6.44
CA ALA A 124 0.08 -14.36 5.74
C ALA A 124 -0.81 -15.16 6.68
N ALA A 125 -0.37 -15.36 7.92
CA ALA A 125 -1.22 -16.03 8.92
C ALA A 125 -2.38 -15.14 9.34
N GLU A 126 -2.28 -13.84 9.05
CA GLU A 126 -3.34 -12.89 9.31
C GLU A 126 -4.09 -12.62 8.01
N ASP A 127 -4.71 -13.64 7.46
CA ASP A 127 -5.38 -13.54 6.18
C ASP A 127 -6.70 -12.75 6.24
N TYR A 128 -6.95 -12.09 7.36
CA TYR A 128 -8.14 -11.25 7.53
C TYR A 128 -8.23 -10.18 6.43
N VAL A 129 -7.11 -9.77 5.85
CA VAL A 129 -7.15 -8.78 4.77
C VAL A 129 -7.87 -9.36 3.56
N HIS A 130 -7.57 -10.60 3.22
CA HIS A 130 -8.25 -11.27 2.12
C HIS A 130 -9.74 -11.49 2.47
N GLU A 131 -10.02 -11.91 3.69
CA GLU A 131 -11.40 -12.11 4.13
C GLU A 131 -12.19 -10.81 4.12
N GLU A 132 -11.58 -9.73 4.61
CA GLU A 132 -12.20 -8.41 4.61
C GLU A 132 -12.52 -7.95 3.18
N LEU A 133 -11.57 -8.14 2.28
CA LEU A 133 -11.77 -7.75 0.88
C LEU A 133 -12.87 -8.60 0.24
N ALA A 134 -12.87 -9.90 0.46
CA ALA A 134 -13.89 -10.79 -0.06
C ALA A 134 -15.28 -10.39 0.44
N TRP A 135 -15.40 -10.12 1.75
CA TRP A 135 -16.64 -9.72 2.35
C TRP A 135 -17.18 -8.42 1.73
N ARG A 136 -16.30 -7.43 1.55
CA ARG A 136 -16.70 -6.16 0.95
C ARG A 136 -17.14 -6.30 -0.50
N LEU A 137 -16.57 -7.24 -1.23
CA LEU A 137 -16.91 -7.48 -2.63
C LEU A 137 -18.22 -8.25 -2.80
N GLU A 138 -18.60 -9.02 -1.80
CA GLU A 138 -19.86 -9.76 -1.82
C GLU A 138 -21.06 -8.89 -1.52
N VAL A 139 -20.81 -7.75 -0.92
CA VAL A 139 -21.87 -6.80 -0.55
C VAL A 139 -22.11 -5.82 -1.66
#